data_086d871002a116b34a0d60d2960a5c86
#
_entry.id   086d871002a116b34a0d60d2960a5c86
#
_cell.length_a   1.000
_cell.length_b   1.000
_cell.length_c   1.000
_cell.angle_alpha   90.00
_cell.angle_beta   90.00
_cell.angle_gamma   90.00
#
_symmetry.space_group_name_H-M   'P 1'
#
loop_
_entity.id
_entity.type
_entity.pdbx_description
1 polymer ?
#
loop_
_entity_poly.entity_id
_entity_poly.type
_entity_poly.pdbx_seq_one_letter_code
_entity_poly.pdbx_strand_id
1 'polypeptide(L)'
;LYERTDFTIRLTARYDNAYLQEQVALDMLITTPSGAERMLPCYWVEGASGAESRWEARFTPQEEGRYACRFRLSEQGRETSRSKTVHLDVGPAADSRGILHVRDYWTLIYDDGTPFRGVAENICWESRANDDSRFFKALHEQHDKYNYDYMLPLFARNGGNFIRVWMCGFNFPIDQQDHFNNIRYEASDAYYNPSAIARLDHFVGLCERLGIHAMLCMGQGAVHADRAFFTGEPQARRYMNRLRYIVARWGYSPAIGMWEFFNEIDNIQFRDAKNPIPAEEIVAWHARMARYLKSIDPYGHPVTTSISHRDLEGLNSVPGIDVNQKHIYCNTGIIPAEILRYENRFGKPYVIGEFGYEWDWSKNFDDFGADMDRDFRRGLWYGIFSPTPLTPMSWWWEYFENRGMMAYFRGVRQISDRMLADGKGSFEQMTVACNPAEAMGIRCGDVVYVYLYNNSAEHIREAGLTVNLGCNGSYAVEAFDPATCISTAQGNLPTPGRFVLEKITLAPYAERIYIFTPESVK
;
A
#
# COMPACT_ATOMS: atom_id res chain seq x y z
N LEU A 1 12.02 6.42 -20.67
CA LEU A 1 10.75 6.62 -19.98
C LEU A 1 10.73 5.78 -18.69
N TYR A 2 10.19 6.31 -17.61
CA TYR A 2 10.06 5.69 -16.29
C TYR A 2 11.39 5.33 -15.60
N GLU A 3 12.50 5.85 -16.05
CA GLU A 3 13.81 5.68 -15.43
C GLU A 3 14.24 6.96 -14.72
N ARG A 4 14.84 6.80 -13.53
CA ARG A 4 15.31 7.93 -12.74
C ARG A 4 16.42 8.70 -13.45
N THR A 5 16.26 10.01 -13.51
CA THR A 5 17.27 10.97 -13.93
C THR A 5 17.62 11.89 -12.76
N ASP A 6 18.89 11.99 -12.43
CA ASP A 6 19.37 12.83 -11.34
C ASP A 6 19.92 14.16 -11.87
N PHE A 7 19.48 15.26 -11.26
CA PHE A 7 20.02 16.58 -11.49
C PHE A 7 20.78 17.04 -10.25
N THR A 8 22.01 17.50 -10.45
CA THR A 8 22.83 18.12 -9.41
C THR A 8 22.88 19.62 -9.63
N ILE A 9 22.48 20.39 -8.64
CA ILE A 9 22.42 21.84 -8.69
C ILE A 9 23.36 22.42 -7.64
N ARG A 10 24.27 23.30 -8.05
CA ARG A 10 25.15 24.07 -7.17
C ARG A 10 24.68 25.51 -7.13
N LEU A 11 24.52 26.03 -5.93
CA LEU A 11 24.02 27.40 -5.73
C LEU A 11 24.57 27.97 -4.41
N THR A 12 24.49 29.29 -4.29
CA THR A 12 24.74 30.00 -3.04
C THR A 12 23.44 30.64 -2.56
N ALA A 13 23.01 30.33 -1.33
CA ALA A 13 21.85 30.91 -0.68
C ALA A 13 22.10 31.12 0.80
N ARG A 14 21.29 31.96 1.46
CA ARG A 14 21.37 32.22 2.89
C ARG A 14 20.19 31.60 3.62
N TYR A 15 20.48 30.80 4.63
CA TYR A 15 19.47 30.10 5.44
C TYR A 15 20.08 29.72 6.79
N ASP A 16 19.27 29.57 7.81
CA ASP A 16 19.69 28.97 9.07
C ASP A 16 19.56 27.44 8.99
N ASN A 17 18.55 26.96 8.24
CA ASN A 17 18.28 25.54 8.04
C ASN A 17 17.81 25.28 6.59
N ALA A 18 18.57 24.52 5.83
CA ALA A 18 18.30 24.19 4.42
C ALA A 18 17.06 23.31 4.21
N TYR A 19 16.54 22.69 5.26
CA TYR A 19 15.32 21.84 5.18
C TYR A 19 14.02 22.62 5.39
N LEU A 20 14.10 23.91 5.72
CA LEU A 20 12.93 24.76 5.94
C LEU A 20 12.59 25.55 4.68
N GLN A 21 11.53 25.14 3.98
CA GLN A 21 11.12 25.78 2.71
C GLN A 21 10.78 27.26 2.84
N GLU A 22 10.40 27.72 4.02
CA GLU A 22 10.15 29.12 4.32
C GLU A 22 11.42 29.95 4.36
N GLN A 23 12.58 29.34 4.59
CA GLN A 23 13.88 30.00 4.56
C GLN A 23 14.55 29.89 3.19
N VAL A 24 14.63 28.66 2.68
CA VAL A 24 15.18 28.36 1.35
C VAL A 24 14.43 27.20 0.71
N ALA A 25 14.08 27.36 -0.54
CA ALA A 25 13.48 26.29 -1.34
C ALA A 25 14.04 26.31 -2.76
N LEU A 26 14.43 25.13 -3.23
CA LEU A 26 14.78 24.92 -4.62
C LEU A 26 13.74 24.00 -5.26
N ASP A 27 13.12 24.45 -6.35
CA ASP A 27 12.10 23.70 -7.08
C ASP A 27 12.54 23.46 -8.52
N MET A 28 12.36 22.26 -9.02
CA MET A 28 12.45 21.94 -10.44
C MET A 28 11.07 22.19 -11.07
N LEU A 29 10.98 23.18 -11.91
CA LEU A 29 9.79 23.48 -12.73
C LEU A 29 9.91 22.72 -14.04
N ILE A 30 8.91 21.91 -14.35
CA ILE A 30 8.94 20.94 -15.43
C ILE A 30 7.80 21.25 -16.39
N THR A 31 8.14 21.47 -17.66
CA THR A 31 7.17 21.45 -18.75
C THR A 31 7.31 20.11 -19.46
N THR A 32 6.25 19.30 -19.44
CA THR A 32 6.25 17.96 -20.05
C THR A 32 6.15 18.06 -21.59
N PRO A 33 6.41 16.97 -22.34
CA PRO A 33 6.22 16.95 -23.80
C PRO A 33 4.80 17.33 -24.24
N SER A 34 3.78 16.97 -23.47
CA SER A 34 2.38 17.36 -23.71
C SER A 34 2.07 18.83 -23.38
N GLY A 35 3.03 19.56 -22.78
CA GLY A 35 2.88 20.95 -22.37
C GLY A 35 2.32 21.13 -20.95
N ALA A 36 2.14 20.06 -20.19
CA ALA A 36 1.70 20.17 -18.80
C ALA A 36 2.82 20.74 -17.91
N GLU A 37 2.43 21.63 -17.00
CA GLU A 37 3.35 22.18 -16.00
C GLU A 37 3.30 21.33 -14.72
N ARG A 38 4.49 20.99 -14.20
CA ARG A 38 4.68 20.24 -12.97
C ARG A 38 5.76 20.89 -12.12
N MET A 39 5.80 20.57 -10.83
CA MET A 39 6.83 21.06 -9.92
C MET A 39 7.30 19.89 -9.03
N LEU A 40 8.61 19.67 -9.01
CA LEU A 40 9.27 18.71 -8.13
C LEU A 40 10.17 19.46 -7.17
N PRO A 41 10.02 19.29 -5.84
CA PRO A 41 10.97 19.84 -4.89
C PRO A 41 12.36 19.20 -5.05
N CYS A 42 13.40 20.01 -4.92
CA CYS A 42 14.76 19.53 -4.77
C CYS A 42 15.12 19.43 -3.28
N TYR A 43 16.04 18.58 -2.94
CA TYR A 43 16.53 18.45 -1.56
C TYR A 43 18.01 18.86 -1.43
N TRP A 44 18.32 19.46 -0.28
CA TRP A 44 19.69 19.81 0.10
C TRP A 44 20.48 18.55 0.43
N VAL A 45 21.75 18.53 0.00
CA VAL A 45 22.67 17.41 0.22
C VAL A 45 23.80 17.81 1.14
N GLU A 46 24.49 18.92 0.80
CA GLU A 46 25.63 19.41 1.57
C GLU A 46 25.93 20.88 1.28
N GLY A 47 26.73 21.50 2.13
CA GLY A 47 27.16 22.89 2.00
C GLY A 47 26.82 23.74 3.22
N ALA A 48 27.07 25.04 3.15
CA ALA A 48 26.80 25.96 4.24
C ALA A 48 26.08 27.23 3.72
N SER A 49 25.35 27.86 4.62
CA SER A 49 24.67 29.14 4.38
C SER A 49 25.68 30.22 3.95
N GLY A 50 25.38 30.92 2.87
CA GLY A 50 26.22 31.97 2.29
C GLY A 50 27.43 31.45 1.50
N ALA A 51 27.64 30.15 1.40
CA ALA A 51 28.62 29.49 0.57
C ALA A 51 27.98 28.60 -0.50
N GLU A 52 28.79 28.00 -1.38
CA GLU A 52 28.25 27.02 -2.34
C GLU A 52 27.67 25.82 -1.62
N SER A 53 26.45 25.43 -2.00
CA SER A 53 25.76 24.25 -1.52
C SER A 53 25.31 23.39 -2.70
N ARG A 54 25.23 22.06 -2.45
CA ARG A 54 24.78 21.07 -3.44
C ARG A 54 23.38 20.62 -3.11
N TRP A 55 22.53 20.68 -4.12
CA TRP A 55 21.14 20.24 -4.11
C TRP A 55 20.93 19.19 -5.20
N GLU A 56 19.94 18.33 -5.01
CA GLU A 56 19.59 17.30 -5.98
C GLU A 56 18.07 17.28 -6.25
N ALA A 57 17.73 16.91 -7.49
CA ALA A 57 16.39 16.52 -7.90
C ALA A 57 16.47 15.12 -8.52
N ARG A 58 15.64 14.20 -8.03
CA ARG A 58 15.47 12.86 -8.59
C ARG A 58 14.16 12.84 -9.36
N PHE A 59 14.26 12.74 -10.67
CA PHE A 59 13.11 12.85 -11.56
C PHE A 59 12.92 11.59 -12.39
N THR A 60 11.69 11.07 -12.42
CA THR A 60 11.27 9.95 -13.27
C THR A 60 10.26 10.47 -14.29
N PRO A 61 10.63 10.60 -15.58
CA PRO A 61 9.73 11.10 -16.61
C PRO A 61 8.62 10.10 -16.93
N GLN A 62 7.38 10.59 -17.03
CA GLN A 62 6.18 9.79 -17.30
C GLN A 62 5.67 9.92 -18.74
N GLU A 63 6.27 10.75 -19.59
CA GLU A 63 5.94 10.93 -20.99
C GLU A 63 7.18 10.76 -21.85
N GLU A 64 7.03 10.17 -23.03
CA GLU A 64 8.09 10.15 -24.04
C GLU A 64 8.16 11.49 -24.76
N GLY A 65 9.36 11.99 -25.03
CA GLY A 65 9.59 13.23 -25.74
C GLY A 65 10.50 14.18 -24.99
N ARG A 66 10.42 15.48 -25.36
CA ARG A 66 11.34 16.50 -24.85
C ARG A 66 10.72 17.30 -23.72
N TYR A 67 11.33 17.20 -22.55
CA TYR A 67 11.03 18.00 -21.36
C TYR A 67 11.83 19.30 -21.37
N ALA A 68 11.24 20.37 -20.79
CA ALA A 68 11.95 21.61 -20.47
C ALA A 68 11.92 21.82 -18.96
N CYS A 69 13.11 21.87 -18.35
CA CYS A 69 13.27 21.96 -16.90
C CYS A 69 13.98 23.26 -16.52
N ARG A 70 13.50 23.92 -15.46
CA ARG A 70 14.13 25.10 -14.86
C ARG A 70 14.18 24.93 -13.35
N PHE A 71 15.22 25.45 -12.72
CA PHE A 71 15.35 25.42 -11.28
C PHE A 71 15.07 26.82 -10.72
N ARG A 72 14.11 26.90 -9.80
CA ARG A 72 13.69 28.12 -9.13
C ARG A 72 14.19 28.12 -7.70
N LEU A 73 15.05 29.08 -7.34
CA LEU A 73 15.46 29.33 -5.98
C LEU A 73 14.55 30.38 -5.35
N SER A 74 14.06 30.06 -4.17
CA SER A 74 13.32 30.99 -3.31
C SER A 74 14.00 31.14 -1.96
N GLU A 75 14.18 32.36 -1.51
CA GLU A 75 14.72 32.69 -0.18
C GLU A 75 13.67 33.53 0.58
N GLN A 76 13.40 33.20 1.82
CA GLN A 76 12.39 33.83 2.66
C GLN A 76 11.01 33.92 1.95
N GLY A 77 10.65 32.82 1.26
CA GLY A 77 9.39 32.71 0.52
C GLY A 77 9.27 33.54 -0.77
N ARG A 78 10.37 34.14 -1.23
CA ARG A 78 10.41 34.95 -2.48
C ARG A 78 11.38 34.33 -3.48
N GLU A 79 10.98 34.28 -4.73
CA GLU A 79 11.89 33.88 -5.80
C GLU A 79 13.05 34.88 -5.91
N THR A 80 14.28 34.38 -5.82
CA THR A 80 15.50 35.19 -5.91
C THR A 80 16.32 34.86 -7.14
N SER A 81 16.17 33.64 -7.68
CA SER A 81 16.91 33.25 -8.88
C SER A 81 16.17 32.14 -9.63
N ARG A 82 16.44 32.07 -10.93
CA ARG A 82 15.95 31.00 -11.81
C ARG A 82 17.02 30.61 -12.82
N SER A 83 17.21 29.30 -13.02
CA SER A 83 18.17 28.80 -14.00
C SER A 83 17.74 29.05 -15.43
N LYS A 84 18.66 28.90 -16.36
CA LYS A 84 18.34 28.66 -17.77
C LYS A 84 17.57 27.36 -17.91
N THR A 85 16.86 27.20 -19.01
CA THR A 85 16.17 25.96 -19.36
C THR A 85 17.19 24.87 -19.67
N VAL A 86 17.01 23.71 -19.04
CA VAL A 86 17.68 22.46 -19.36
C VAL A 86 16.67 21.56 -20.04
N HIS A 87 17.07 20.90 -21.12
CA HIS A 87 16.20 19.94 -21.81
C HIS A 87 16.61 18.52 -21.48
N LEU A 88 15.60 17.66 -21.31
CA LEU A 88 15.76 16.21 -21.15
C LEU A 88 14.98 15.55 -22.28
N ASP A 89 15.67 14.81 -23.14
CA ASP A 89 15.05 14.00 -24.19
C ASP A 89 14.84 12.58 -23.66
N VAL A 90 13.59 12.11 -23.67
CA VAL A 90 13.15 10.86 -23.09
C VAL A 90 12.67 9.92 -24.19
N GLY A 91 13.32 8.77 -24.33
CA GLY A 91 12.92 7.68 -25.22
C GLY A 91 11.93 6.71 -24.59
N PRO A 92 11.54 5.64 -25.32
CA PRO A 92 10.59 4.64 -24.84
C PRO A 92 11.09 3.92 -23.57
N ALA A 93 10.16 3.37 -22.81
CA ALA A 93 10.45 2.57 -21.64
C ALA A 93 11.15 1.25 -22.03
N ALA A 94 12.16 0.83 -21.26
CA ALA A 94 12.78 -0.49 -21.42
C ALA A 94 12.00 -1.56 -20.63
N ASP A 95 12.01 -1.49 -19.30
CA ASP A 95 11.45 -2.52 -18.43
C ASP A 95 10.48 -1.98 -17.37
N SER A 96 10.46 -0.68 -17.10
CA SER A 96 9.59 -0.09 -16.09
C SER A 96 8.20 0.21 -16.64
N ARG A 97 7.18 0.08 -15.79
CA ARG A 97 5.78 0.41 -16.09
C ARG A 97 5.35 1.78 -15.58
N GLY A 98 6.26 2.46 -14.86
CA GLY A 98 5.97 3.75 -14.24
C GLY A 98 5.34 3.64 -12.85
N ILE A 99 4.65 4.69 -12.47
CA ILE A 99 4.05 4.90 -11.16
C ILE A 99 2.63 4.28 -11.12
N LEU A 100 2.19 3.87 -9.93
CA LEU A 100 0.84 3.39 -9.69
C LEU A 100 -0.14 4.54 -9.43
N HIS A 101 -1.32 4.44 -10.01
CA HIS A 101 -2.44 5.36 -9.83
C HIS A 101 -3.72 4.59 -9.46
N VAL A 102 -4.69 5.28 -8.89
CA VAL A 102 -6.05 4.72 -8.73
C VAL A 102 -6.71 4.62 -10.10
N ARG A 103 -7.26 3.45 -10.42
CA ARG A 103 -8.07 3.24 -11.62
C ARG A 103 -9.56 3.16 -11.27
N ASP A 104 -9.90 2.20 -10.44
CA ASP A 104 -11.27 1.90 -10.01
C ASP A 104 -11.26 1.23 -8.62
N TYR A 105 -12.39 0.64 -8.21
CA TYR A 105 -12.49 -0.07 -6.93
C TYR A 105 -11.64 -1.35 -6.87
N TRP A 106 -11.38 -1.99 -8.02
CA TRP A 106 -10.75 -3.30 -8.11
C TRP A 106 -9.25 -3.24 -8.34
N THR A 107 -8.78 -2.17 -8.99
CA THR A 107 -7.41 -2.11 -9.52
C THR A 107 -6.78 -0.74 -9.34
N LEU A 108 -5.46 -0.76 -9.14
CA LEU A 108 -4.59 0.34 -9.50
C LEU A 108 -4.17 0.16 -10.97
N ILE A 109 -3.50 1.15 -11.52
CA ILE A 109 -3.01 1.16 -12.90
C ILE A 109 -1.63 1.81 -12.95
N TYR A 110 -0.71 1.23 -13.72
CA TYR A 110 0.58 1.88 -14.01
C TYR A 110 0.44 2.97 -15.06
N ASP A 111 1.45 3.85 -15.17
CA ASP A 111 1.53 4.88 -16.21
C ASP A 111 1.40 4.28 -17.63
N ASP A 112 1.89 3.06 -17.87
CA ASP A 112 1.80 2.35 -19.16
C ASP A 112 0.40 1.79 -19.46
N GLY A 113 -0.56 1.97 -18.56
CA GLY A 113 -1.93 1.47 -18.70
C GLY A 113 -2.12 0.02 -18.22
N THR A 114 -1.09 -0.65 -17.73
CA THR A 114 -1.22 -2.02 -17.22
C THR A 114 -1.95 -2.02 -15.88
N PRO A 115 -3.02 -2.81 -15.72
CA PRO A 115 -3.72 -2.91 -14.45
C PRO A 115 -2.89 -3.65 -13.40
N PHE A 116 -3.04 -3.25 -12.15
CA PHE A 116 -2.37 -3.84 -11.01
C PHE A 116 -3.36 -4.18 -9.89
N ARG A 117 -3.19 -5.34 -9.31
CA ARG A 117 -3.88 -5.78 -8.10
C ARG A 117 -2.86 -6.30 -7.11
N GLY A 118 -2.74 -5.65 -5.94
CA GLY A 118 -1.70 -5.98 -4.98
C GLY A 118 -2.01 -7.22 -4.15
N VAL A 119 -1.06 -8.14 -4.10
CA VAL A 119 -0.97 -9.18 -3.06
C VAL A 119 -0.13 -8.58 -1.94
N ALA A 120 -0.80 -8.17 -0.88
CA ALA A 120 -0.29 -7.22 0.08
C ALA A 120 -0.11 -7.82 1.50
N GLU A 121 0.86 -7.26 2.25
CA GLU A 121 1.14 -7.63 3.63
C GLU A 121 1.66 -6.41 4.41
N ASN A 122 1.44 -6.37 5.72
CA ASN A 122 2.21 -5.51 6.60
C ASN A 122 3.60 -6.11 6.83
N ILE A 123 4.63 -5.31 6.58
CA ILE A 123 6.00 -5.55 7.04
C ILE A 123 6.49 -4.22 7.57
N CYS A 124 5.83 -3.76 8.64
CA CYS A 124 5.87 -2.35 9.04
C CYS A 124 7.20 -1.87 9.57
N TRP A 125 8.04 -2.77 10.07
CA TRP A 125 9.38 -2.45 10.59
C TRP A 125 10.31 -3.64 10.57
N GLU A 126 11.56 -3.36 10.87
CA GLU A 126 12.63 -4.34 11.01
C GLU A 126 13.48 -4.06 12.26
N SER A 127 14.21 -5.05 12.73
CA SER A 127 15.31 -4.89 13.70
C SER A 127 14.95 -4.13 14.98
N ARG A 128 13.67 -4.10 15.35
CA ARG A 128 13.22 -3.51 16.61
C ARG A 128 13.88 -4.22 17.78
N ALA A 129 14.57 -3.48 18.63
CA ALA A 129 15.43 -4.05 19.67
C ALA A 129 14.68 -4.47 20.93
N ASN A 130 13.69 -3.66 21.33
CA ASN A 130 12.88 -3.93 22.51
C ASN A 130 11.44 -4.12 22.09
N ASP A 131 10.92 -5.28 22.34
CA ASP A 131 9.53 -5.61 22.16
C ASP A 131 9.00 -6.26 23.43
N ASP A 132 7.85 -5.76 23.89
CA ASP A 132 7.18 -6.33 25.06
C ASP A 132 6.46 -7.65 24.71
N SER A 133 6.33 -7.95 23.41
CA SER A 133 5.73 -9.18 22.93
C SER A 133 6.65 -10.36 23.20
N ARG A 134 6.20 -11.29 24.03
CA ARG A 134 6.90 -12.56 24.28
C ARG A 134 6.88 -13.50 23.07
N PHE A 135 6.04 -13.24 22.06
CA PHE A 135 5.84 -14.16 20.93
C PHE A 135 6.74 -13.84 19.74
N PHE A 136 7.14 -12.58 19.58
CA PHE A 136 8.01 -12.13 18.49
C PHE A 136 9.46 -12.10 18.89
N LYS A 137 9.75 -12.26 20.18
CA LYS A 137 11.10 -12.20 20.72
C LYS A 137 12.07 -13.15 19.99
N ALA A 138 11.61 -14.34 19.63
CA ALA A 138 12.41 -15.31 18.90
C ALA A 138 12.83 -14.81 17.51
N LEU A 139 12.00 -14.03 16.80
CA LEU A 139 12.36 -13.38 15.55
C LEU A 139 13.28 -12.19 15.80
N HIS A 140 13.02 -11.38 16.82
CA HIS A 140 13.82 -10.22 17.18
C HIS A 140 15.27 -10.60 17.54
N GLU A 141 15.48 -11.79 18.10
CA GLU A 141 16.81 -12.33 18.39
C GLU A 141 17.52 -12.90 17.13
N GLN A 142 16.80 -13.08 16.03
CA GLN A 142 17.32 -13.52 14.74
C GLN A 142 17.57 -12.32 13.83
N HIS A 143 18.61 -11.53 14.11
CA HIS A 143 18.90 -10.28 13.39
C HIS A 143 19.13 -10.44 11.89
N ASP A 144 19.57 -11.62 11.44
CA ASP A 144 19.74 -12.00 10.05
C ASP A 144 18.42 -12.26 9.31
N LYS A 145 17.33 -12.52 10.05
CA LYS A 145 15.96 -12.68 9.51
C LYS A 145 15.06 -11.50 9.79
N TYR A 146 15.22 -10.84 10.93
CA TYR A 146 14.39 -9.71 11.32
C TYR A 146 14.87 -8.41 10.65
N ASN A 147 14.95 -8.44 9.34
CA ASN A 147 15.34 -7.31 8.52
C ASN A 147 14.72 -7.38 7.11
N TYR A 148 14.63 -6.24 6.44
CA TYR A 148 14.05 -6.14 5.10
C TYR A 148 14.84 -6.93 4.06
N ASP A 149 16.16 -7.07 4.20
CA ASP A 149 16.99 -7.80 3.24
C ASP A 149 16.71 -9.31 3.23
N TYR A 150 16.13 -9.84 4.31
CA TYR A 150 15.60 -11.21 4.37
C TYR A 150 14.11 -11.28 4.03
N MET A 151 13.28 -10.43 4.68
CA MET A 151 11.82 -10.54 4.61
C MET A 151 11.27 -10.20 3.23
N LEU A 152 11.75 -9.12 2.59
CA LEU A 152 11.21 -8.70 1.29
C LEU A 152 11.53 -9.66 0.15
N PRO A 153 12.77 -10.20 0.00
CA PRO A 153 13.00 -11.25 -0.98
C PRO A 153 12.18 -12.53 -0.73
N LEU A 154 11.96 -12.89 0.54
CA LEU A 154 11.09 -14.01 0.89
C LEU A 154 9.65 -13.77 0.45
N PHE A 155 9.10 -12.60 0.75
CA PHE A 155 7.76 -12.18 0.37
C PHE A 155 7.59 -12.14 -1.16
N ALA A 156 8.52 -11.50 -1.88
CA ALA A 156 8.49 -11.42 -3.34
C ALA A 156 8.53 -12.81 -4.01
N ARG A 157 9.42 -13.71 -3.55
CA ARG A 157 9.50 -15.09 -4.07
C ARG A 157 8.21 -15.89 -3.85
N ASN A 158 7.43 -15.51 -2.86
CA ASN A 158 6.13 -16.10 -2.58
C ASN A 158 4.95 -15.36 -3.22
N GLY A 159 5.22 -14.41 -4.12
CA GLY A 159 4.19 -13.74 -4.92
C GLY A 159 3.68 -12.43 -4.35
N GLY A 160 4.16 -12.02 -3.18
CA GLY A 160 3.84 -10.70 -2.62
C GLY A 160 4.43 -9.58 -3.47
N ASN A 161 3.68 -8.49 -3.67
CA ASN A 161 4.11 -7.37 -4.51
C ASN A 161 3.68 -5.99 -3.98
N PHE A 162 3.08 -5.96 -2.78
CA PHE A 162 2.70 -4.71 -2.12
C PHE A 162 2.87 -4.85 -0.61
N ILE A 163 3.46 -3.84 0.04
CA ILE A 163 3.64 -3.83 1.50
C ILE A 163 3.22 -2.51 2.10
N ARG A 164 2.87 -2.54 3.37
CA ARG A 164 2.70 -1.34 4.18
C ARG A 164 3.83 -1.26 5.19
N VAL A 165 4.44 -0.08 5.31
CA VAL A 165 5.56 0.20 6.23
C VAL A 165 5.35 1.51 6.96
N TRP A 166 5.87 1.62 8.19
CA TRP A 166 5.76 2.82 9.00
C TRP A 166 7.06 3.62 9.03
N MET A 167 6.93 4.94 8.98
CA MET A 167 7.99 5.87 9.40
C MET A 167 7.68 6.32 10.83
N CYS A 168 8.41 5.76 11.78
CA CYS A 168 8.17 5.96 13.21
C CYS A 168 9.47 6.01 14.00
N GLY A 169 9.42 6.12 15.32
CA GLY A 169 10.59 6.25 16.17
C GLY A 169 11.57 5.07 16.15
N PHE A 170 11.16 3.95 15.64
CA PHE A 170 11.99 2.75 15.53
C PHE A 170 12.09 2.19 14.11
N ASN A 171 11.53 2.87 13.11
CA ASN A 171 11.66 2.49 11.71
C ASN A 171 11.64 3.74 10.82
N PHE A 172 12.71 3.95 10.05
CA PHE A 172 12.92 5.16 9.24
C PHE A 172 12.71 6.48 10.01
N PRO A 173 13.33 6.63 11.20
CA PRO A 173 13.12 7.77 12.09
C PRO A 173 13.88 9.02 11.61
N ILE A 174 13.54 9.54 10.43
CA ILE A 174 14.28 10.66 9.82
C ILE A 174 14.27 11.92 10.67
N ASP A 175 13.23 12.12 11.49
CA ASP A 175 13.04 13.30 12.34
C ASP A 175 13.61 13.12 13.76
N GLN A 176 14.23 11.97 14.05
CA GLN A 176 14.77 11.67 15.37
C GLN A 176 16.29 11.68 15.36
N GLN A 177 16.87 12.16 16.45
CA GLN A 177 18.31 12.33 16.61
C GLN A 177 18.95 11.21 17.42
N ASP A 178 18.21 10.62 18.37
CA ASP A 178 18.67 9.59 19.29
C ASP A 178 17.49 8.75 19.81
N HIS A 179 17.76 7.84 20.75
CA HIS A 179 16.78 7.00 21.43
C HIS A 179 15.98 6.06 20.51
N PHE A 180 16.67 5.44 19.56
CA PHE A 180 16.04 4.46 18.65
C PHE A 180 15.84 3.12 19.36
N ASN A 181 14.65 2.57 19.23
CA ASN A 181 14.40 1.16 19.57
C ASN A 181 14.69 0.27 18.34
N ASN A 182 15.89 0.43 17.77
CA ASN A 182 16.33 -0.31 16.60
C ASN A 182 17.86 -0.21 16.48
N ILE A 183 18.51 -1.35 16.25
CA ILE A 183 19.97 -1.46 16.19
C ILE A 183 20.60 -0.85 14.93
N ARG A 184 19.80 -0.45 13.94
CA ARG A 184 20.28 0.05 12.65
C ARG A 184 20.51 1.54 12.59
N TYR A 185 20.01 2.28 13.57
CA TYR A 185 20.08 3.74 13.55
C TYR A 185 21.12 4.27 14.52
N GLU A 186 21.82 5.30 14.08
CA GLU A 186 22.89 5.96 14.83
C GLU A 186 22.43 7.36 15.26
N ALA A 187 22.83 7.77 16.46
CA ALA A 187 22.56 9.10 16.95
C ALA A 187 23.25 10.16 16.07
N SER A 188 22.56 11.27 15.85
CA SER A 188 23.05 12.38 15.03
C SER A 188 22.40 13.68 15.48
N ASP A 189 23.13 14.78 15.45
CA ASP A 189 22.62 16.14 15.67
C ASP A 189 22.09 16.81 14.38
N ALA A 190 22.17 16.11 13.24
CA ALA A 190 21.62 16.59 11.98
C ALA A 190 20.10 16.76 12.06
N TYR A 191 19.55 17.74 11.34
CA TYR A 191 18.09 18.01 11.32
C TYR A 191 17.28 16.79 10.86
N TYR A 192 17.74 16.09 9.83
CA TYR A 192 17.25 14.77 9.46
C TYR A 192 18.38 13.75 9.66
N ASN A 193 18.06 12.61 10.28
CA ASN A 193 19.00 11.58 10.65
C ASN A 193 19.59 10.87 9.42
N PRO A 194 20.93 10.93 9.21
CA PRO A 194 21.57 10.36 8.03
C PRO A 194 21.44 8.83 7.95
N SER A 195 21.50 8.11 9.08
CA SER A 195 21.40 6.65 9.09
C SER A 195 19.99 6.19 8.71
N ALA A 196 18.95 6.90 9.17
CA ALA A 196 17.57 6.65 8.79
C ALA A 196 17.30 6.94 7.30
N ILE A 197 17.88 8.02 6.78
CA ILE A 197 17.83 8.37 5.36
C ILE A 197 18.50 7.29 4.50
N ALA A 198 19.70 6.87 4.86
CA ALA A 198 20.45 5.83 4.13
C ALA A 198 19.68 4.50 4.13
N ARG A 199 19.03 4.15 5.26
CA ARG A 199 18.24 2.93 5.33
C ARG A 199 16.96 3.00 4.48
N LEU A 200 16.28 4.14 4.42
CA LEU A 200 15.12 4.32 3.55
C LEU A 200 15.53 4.34 2.07
N ASP A 201 16.67 4.94 1.70
CA ASP A 201 17.23 4.83 0.34
C ASP A 201 17.46 3.36 -0.05
N HIS A 202 18.08 2.58 0.86
CA HIS A 202 18.31 1.15 0.64
C HIS A 202 17.00 0.36 0.49
N PHE A 203 16.03 0.61 1.37
CA PHE A 203 14.72 -0.02 1.33
C PHE A 203 13.98 0.25 0.01
N VAL A 204 13.93 1.50 -0.43
CA VAL A 204 13.29 1.86 -1.71
C VAL A 204 13.97 1.15 -2.87
N GLY A 205 15.31 1.18 -2.94
CA GLY A 205 16.06 0.47 -3.98
C GLY A 205 15.90 -1.06 -3.92
N LEU A 206 15.70 -1.63 -2.74
CA LEU A 206 15.40 -3.06 -2.59
C LEU A 206 13.99 -3.38 -3.14
N CYS A 207 12.99 -2.56 -2.83
CA CYS A 207 11.63 -2.69 -3.36
C CYS A 207 11.62 -2.58 -4.90
N GLU A 208 12.34 -1.60 -5.48
CA GLU A 208 12.50 -1.46 -6.93
C GLU A 208 13.02 -2.77 -7.56
N ARG A 209 14.11 -3.32 -7.03
CA ARG A 209 14.71 -4.57 -7.54
C ARG A 209 13.79 -5.79 -7.43
N LEU A 210 12.93 -5.82 -6.42
CA LEU A 210 12.03 -6.94 -6.15
C LEU A 210 10.65 -6.79 -6.81
N GLY A 211 10.35 -5.63 -7.40
CA GLY A 211 9.02 -5.33 -7.93
C GLY A 211 7.95 -5.23 -6.84
N ILE A 212 8.32 -4.75 -5.65
CA ILE A 212 7.42 -4.51 -4.53
C ILE A 212 7.06 -3.03 -4.48
N HIS A 213 5.78 -2.73 -4.31
CA HIS A 213 5.29 -1.38 -4.03
C HIS A 213 5.05 -1.20 -2.54
N ALA A 214 5.38 -0.03 -2.02
CA ALA A 214 5.21 0.29 -0.61
C ALA A 214 4.14 1.37 -0.38
N MET A 215 3.21 1.10 0.52
CA MET A 215 2.43 2.13 1.19
C MET A 215 3.27 2.66 2.34
N LEU A 216 3.77 3.88 2.18
CA LEU A 216 4.63 4.50 3.19
C LEU A 216 3.78 5.32 4.15
N CYS A 217 3.57 4.81 5.36
CA CYS A 217 2.88 5.53 6.43
C CYS A 217 3.83 6.56 7.05
N MET A 218 3.60 7.83 6.73
CA MET A 218 4.45 8.94 7.14
C MET A 218 4.16 9.45 8.56
N GLY A 219 3.08 8.99 9.18
CA GLY A 219 2.68 9.29 10.54
C GLY A 219 2.23 8.02 11.26
N GLN A 220 3.15 7.36 11.95
CA GLN A 220 2.76 6.29 12.86
C GLN A 220 1.95 6.91 13.99
N GLY A 221 0.69 6.46 14.14
CA GLY A 221 -0.27 6.88 15.14
C GLY A 221 0.37 7.50 16.38
N ALA A 222 0.53 8.73 16.37
CA ALA A 222 0.51 9.65 17.43
C ALA A 222 1.19 9.50 18.75
N VAL A 223 2.33 8.94 18.83
CA VAL A 223 3.09 9.11 20.07
C VAL A 223 3.27 10.61 20.41
N HIS A 224 3.17 11.49 19.42
CA HIS A 224 3.42 12.93 19.59
C HIS A 224 2.38 13.87 18.96
N ALA A 225 1.25 13.38 18.42
CA ALA A 225 0.21 14.25 17.90
C ALA A 225 -0.84 14.51 18.99
N ASP A 226 -0.95 15.77 19.38
CA ASP A 226 -1.99 16.32 20.23
C ASP A 226 -2.87 17.28 19.39
N ARG A 227 -3.81 17.98 20.02
CA ARG A 227 -4.63 18.96 19.31
C ARG A 227 -3.79 20.05 18.64
N ALA A 228 -2.70 20.50 19.27
CA ALA A 228 -1.83 21.53 18.72
C ALA A 228 -1.14 21.07 17.43
N PHE A 229 -0.89 19.78 17.25
CA PHE A 229 -0.35 19.22 16.01
C PHE A 229 -1.30 19.50 14.83
N PHE A 230 -2.62 19.38 15.02
CA PHE A 230 -3.60 19.57 13.95
C PHE A 230 -3.99 21.04 13.72
N THR A 231 -3.89 21.88 14.74
CA THR A 231 -4.36 23.29 14.70
C THR A 231 -3.23 24.31 14.65
N GLY A 232 -2.02 23.93 15.06
CA GLY A 232 -0.86 24.83 15.17
C GLY A 232 -0.18 25.08 13.83
N GLU A 233 0.06 26.34 13.49
CA GLU A 233 0.76 26.72 12.25
C GLU A 233 2.23 26.29 12.22
N PRO A 234 3.01 26.35 13.32
CA PRO A 234 4.39 25.82 13.33
C PRO A 234 4.43 24.30 13.06
N GLN A 235 3.52 23.53 13.66
CA GLN A 235 3.43 22.09 13.48
C GLN A 235 3.06 21.72 12.05
N ALA A 236 2.10 22.43 11.47
CA ALA A 236 1.71 22.24 10.07
C ALA A 236 2.88 22.54 9.12
N ARG A 237 3.64 23.62 9.33
CA ARG A 237 4.84 23.93 8.51
C ARG A 237 5.92 22.87 8.66
N ARG A 238 6.20 22.41 9.87
CA ARG A 238 7.16 21.34 10.11
C ARG A 238 6.76 20.07 9.34
N TYR A 239 5.48 19.70 9.38
CA TYR A 239 4.99 18.52 8.65
C TYR A 239 5.05 18.74 7.13
N MET A 240 4.73 19.91 6.62
CA MET A 240 4.88 20.24 5.20
C MET A 240 6.35 20.18 4.74
N ASN A 241 7.30 20.67 5.55
CA ASN A 241 8.74 20.52 5.27
C ASN A 241 9.17 19.04 5.20
N ARG A 242 8.64 18.22 6.10
CA ARG A 242 8.87 16.77 6.09
C ARG A 242 8.30 16.10 4.84
N LEU A 243 7.06 16.39 4.46
CA LEU A 243 6.45 15.90 3.21
C LEU A 243 7.28 16.31 2.00
N ARG A 244 7.70 17.58 1.96
CA ARG A 244 8.54 18.10 0.88
C ARG A 244 9.84 17.32 0.73
N TYR A 245 10.53 17.05 1.85
CA TYR A 245 11.77 16.27 1.83
C TYR A 245 11.54 14.81 1.37
N ILE A 246 10.46 14.18 1.86
CA ILE A 246 10.10 12.80 1.48
C ILE A 246 9.83 12.72 -0.03
N VAL A 247 9.00 13.59 -0.57
CA VAL A 247 8.68 13.62 -2.00
C VAL A 247 9.93 13.93 -2.84
N ALA A 248 10.72 14.93 -2.45
CA ALA A 248 11.93 15.31 -3.17
C ALA A 248 12.93 14.15 -3.30
N ARG A 249 13.03 13.32 -2.26
CA ARG A 249 14.04 12.27 -2.21
C ARG A 249 13.57 10.93 -2.71
N TRP A 250 12.32 10.55 -2.47
CA TRP A 250 11.80 9.21 -2.77
C TRP A 250 10.58 9.17 -3.70
N GLY A 251 9.91 10.31 -3.95
CA GLY A 251 8.73 10.36 -4.83
C GLY A 251 9.01 9.95 -6.28
N TYR A 252 10.27 9.97 -6.72
CA TYR A 252 10.67 9.51 -8.05
C TYR A 252 10.43 8.01 -8.27
N SER A 253 10.38 7.24 -7.19
CA SER A 253 10.49 5.78 -7.27
C SER A 253 9.15 5.11 -7.60
N PRO A 254 9.10 4.22 -8.62
CA PRO A 254 7.93 3.37 -8.86
C PRO A 254 7.62 2.43 -7.69
N ALA A 255 8.58 2.19 -6.78
CA ALA A 255 8.35 1.40 -5.59
C ALA A 255 7.48 2.10 -4.53
N ILE A 256 7.27 3.41 -4.64
CA ILE A 256 6.26 4.09 -3.81
C ILE A 256 4.89 3.82 -4.43
N GLY A 257 4.12 2.96 -3.79
CA GLY A 257 2.78 2.59 -4.24
C GLY A 257 1.69 3.53 -3.72
N MET A 258 1.89 4.11 -2.51
CA MET A 258 0.89 4.97 -1.87
C MET A 258 1.51 5.76 -0.72
N TRP A 259 1.04 6.99 -0.50
CA TRP A 259 1.33 7.78 0.70
C TRP A 259 0.22 7.61 1.72
N GLU A 260 0.57 7.28 2.96
CA GLU A 260 -0.37 7.23 4.09
C GLU A 260 -0.02 8.31 5.12
N PHE A 261 -0.99 9.16 5.48
CA PHE A 261 -0.74 10.24 6.45
C PHE A 261 -0.57 9.73 7.87
N PHE A 262 -1.51 8.92 8.35
CA PHE A 262 -1.51 8.41 9.71
C PHE A 262 -1.97 6.96 9.80
N ASN A 263 -1.38 6.24 10.73
CA ASN A 263 -1.92 5.00 11.26
C ASN A 263 -2.99 5.30 12.31
N GLU A 264 -4.20 4.79 12.11
CA GLU A 264 -5.30 4.78 13.11
C GLU A 264 -5.59 6.13 13.75
N ILE A 265 -5.91 7.12 12.91
CA ILE A 265 -6.12 8.50 13.34
C ILE A 265 -7.23 8.68 14.38
N ASP A 266 -8.22 7.77 14.42
CA ASP A 266 -9.27 7.75 15.43
C ASP A 266 -8.73 7.42 16.83
N ASN A 267 -7.67 6.64 16.95
CA ASN A 267 -7.00 6.41 18.25
C ASN A 267 -6.28 7.66 18.75
N ILE A 268 -5.81 8.52 17.84
CA ILE A 268 -5.27 9.83 18.20
C ILE A 268 -6.38 10.75 18.66
N GLN A 269 -7.49 10.80 17.93
CA GLN A 269 -8.65 11.62 18.26
C GLN A 269 -9.12 11.36 19.69
N PHE A 270 -9.22 10.11 20.08
CA PHE A 270 -9.74 9.68 21.39
C PHE A 270 -8.65 9.35 22.43
N ARG A 271 -7.41 9.75 22.22
CA ARG A 271 -6.31 9.51 23.17
C ARG A 271 -6.62 10.05 24.56
N ASP A 272 -7.17 11.26 24.65
CA ASP A 272 -7.87 11.73 25.84
C ASP A 272 -9.38 11.59 25.60
N ALA A 273 -9.95 10.48 26.07
CA ALA A 273 -11.37 10.19 25.87
C ALA A 273 -12.29 11.22 26.56
N LYS A 274 -11.79 12.01 27.52
CA LYS A 274 -12.55 13.07 28.19
C LYS A 274 -12.56 14.37 27.38
N ASN A 275 -11.51 14.60 26.59
CA ASN A 275 -11.35 15.77 25.73
C ASN A 275 -10.87 15.33 24.34
N PRO A 276 -11.69 14.62 23.55
CA PRO A 276 -11.30 14.18 22.24
C PRO A 276 -11.00 15.39 21.33
N ILE A 277 -10.07 15.20 20.40
CA ILE A 277 -9.80 16.23 19.40
C ILE A 277 -11.03 16.33 18.48
N PRO A 278 -11.57 17.55 18.22
CA PRO A 278 -12.69 17.71 17.32
C PRO A 278 -12.41 17.09 15.93
N ALA A 279 -13.35 16.31 15.42
CA ALA A 279 -13.19 15.62 14.14
C ALA A 279 -12.89 16.61 12.99
N GLU A 280 -13.56 17.74 12.98
CA GLU A 280 -13.40 18.81 11.99
C GLU A 280 -11.98 19.39 11.95
N GLU A 281 -11.25 19.43 13.07
CA GLU A 281 -9.86 19.90 13.10
C GLU A 281 -8.92 18.89 12.44
N ILE A 282 -9.12 17.60 12.70
CA ILE A 282 -8.38 16.51 12.07
C ILE A 282 -8.68 16.46 10.56
N VAL A 283 -9.94 16.60 10.17
CA VAL A 283 -10.37 16.63 8.77
C VAL A 283 -9.80 17.83 8.02
N ALA A 284 -9.84 19.03 8.64
CA ALA A 284 -9.27 20.24 8.05
C ALA A 284 -7.75 20.10 7.83
N TRP A 285 -7.06 19.49 8.81
CA TRP A 285 -5.63 19.21 8.68
C TRP A 285 -5.35 18.25 7.53
N HIS A 286 -6.08 17.14 7.40
CA HIS A 286 -5.92 16.18 6.30
C HIS A 286 -6.20 16.85 4.94
N ALA A 287 -7.24 17.67 4.85
CA ALA A 287 -7.55 18.42 3.64
C ALA A 287 -6.43 19.40 3.25
N ARG A 288 -5.82 20.07 4.25
CA ARG A 288 -4.66 20.94 4.03
C ARG A 288 -3.44 20.16 3.55
N MET A 289 -3.11 19.05 4.23
CA MET A 289 -1.92 18.25 3.91
C MET A 289 -2.07 17.51 2.58
N ALA A 290 -3.25 16.99 2.27
CA ALA A 290 -3.53 16.36 0.98
C ALA A 290 -3.37 17.35 -0.18
N ARG A 291 -3.92 18.56 -0.04
CA ARG A 291 -3.75 19.62 -1.05
C ARG A 291 -2.27 19.99 -1.23
N TYR A 292 -1.55 20.13 -0.14
CA TYR A 292 -0.12 20.44 -0.19
C TYR A 292 0.67 19.30 -0.87
N LEU A 293 0.47 18.06 -0.43
CA LEU A 293 1.15 16.89 -0.98
C LEU A 293 0.90 16.75 -2.50
N LYS A 294 -0.35 16.87 -2.93
CA LYS A 294 -0.72 16.86 -4.36
C LYS A 294 -0.11 18.02 -5.16
N SER A 295 0.24 19.12 -4.53
CA SER A 295 0.89 20.26 -5.20
C SER A 295 2.39 20.09 -5.39
N ILE A 296 3.03 19.21 -4.64
CA ILE A 296 4.47 18.99 -4.66
C ILE A 296 4.87 17.60 -5.19
N ASP A 297 3.91 16.69 -5.34
CA ASP A 297 4.11 15.37 -5.93
C ASP A 297 3.70 15.39 -7.41
N PRO A 298 4.65 15.53 -8.34
CA PRO A 298 4.34 15.62 -9.77
C PRO A 298 3.88 14.29 -10.36
N TYR A 299 4.07 13.18 -9.64
CA TYR A 299 3.81 11.83 -10.11
C TYR A 299 2.37 11.39 -9.88
N GLY A 300 1.68 12.00 -8.93
CA GLY A 300 0.27 11.72 -8.65
C GLY A 300 0.05 10.41 -7.89
N HIS A 301 0.95 10.03 -7.00
CA HIS A 301 0.76 8.84 -6.16
C HIS A 301 -0.58 8.88 -5.41
N PRO A 302 -1.25 7.72 -5.23
CA PRO A 302 -2.42 7.62 -4.37
C PRO A 302 -2.12 8.03 -2.93
N VAL A 303 -3.09 8.63 -2.27
CA VAL A 303 -3.00 9.09 -0.88
C VAL A 303 -4.08 8.44 -0.04
N THR A 304 -3.73 8.00 1.15
CA THR A 304 -4.64 7.40 2.14
C THR A 304 -4.33 7.88 3.56
N THR A 305 -5.17 7.49 4.49
CA THR A 305 -4.98 7.55 5.95
C THR A 305 -5.86 6.49 6.58
N SER A 306 -5.44 5.86 7.67
CA SER A 306 -6.22 4.77 8.26
C SER A 306 -7.00 5.18 9.50
N ILE A 307 -8.09 4.46 9.72
CA ILE A 307 -8.84 4.40 10.98
C ILE A 307 -8.82 2.97 11.51
N SER A 308 -8.91 2.81 12.84
CA SER A 308 -9.03 1.50 13.46
C SER A 308 -10.48 1.02 13.44
N HIS A 309 -11.30 1.43 14.37
CA HIS A 309 -12.68 0.95 14.52
C HIS A 309 -13.74 2.05 14.59
N ARG A 310 -13.33 3.32 14.74
CA ARG A 310 -14.25 4.46 14.82
C ARG A 310 -14.21 5.26 13.53
N ASP A 311 -15.36 5.43 12.89
CA ASP A 311 -15.47 6.36 11.77
C ASP A 311 -15.26 7.79 12.29
N LEU A 312 -14.32 8.50 11.66
CA LEU A 312 -14.11 9.92 11.90
C LEU A 312 -14.91 10.70 10.85
N GLU A 313 -15.93 11.39 11.31
CA GLU A 313 -16.86 12.08 10.40
C GLU A 313 -16.14 13.06 9.48
N GLY A 314 -16.42 12.94 8.17
CA GLY A 314 -15.83 13.76 7.12
C GLY A 314 -14.49 13.28 6.57
N LEU A 315 -13.75 12.42 7.28
CA LEU A 315 -12.40 12.00 6.85
C LEU A 315 -12.40 11.29 5.50
N ASN A 316 -13.28 10.31 5.33
CA ASN A 316 -13.36 9.50 4.11
C ASN A 316 -13.82 10.31 2.87
N SER A 317 -14.32 11.53 3.08
CA SER A 317 -14.76 12.45 2.02
C SER A 317 -13.74 13.54 1.70
N VAL A 318 -12.59 13.60 2.37
CA VAL A 318 -11.56 14.61 2.15
C VAL A 318 -11.07 14.55 0.71
N PRO A 319 -11.12 15.66 -0.06
CA PRO A 319 -10.50 15.74 -1.38
C PRO A 319 -8.99 15.52 -1.31
N GLY A 320 -8.47 14.70 -2.22
CA GLY A 320 -7.04 14.36 -2.27
C GLY A 320 -6.62 13.19 -1.36
N ILE A 321 -7.53 12.63 -0.56
CA ILE A 321 -7.46 11.24 -0.07
C ILE A 321 -8.14 10.40 -1.14
N ASP A 322 -7.35 9.60 -1.86
CA ASP A 322 -7.80 8.86 -3.04
C ASP A 322 -8.36 7.49 -2.69
N VAL A 323 -7.83 6.88 -1.64
CA VAL A 323 -8.17 5.53 -1.18
C VAL A 323 -8.54 5.59 0.30
N ASN A 324 -9.70 5.09 0.67
CA ASN A 324 -10.11 4.97 2.06
C ASN A 324 -9.51 3.71 2.69
N GLN A 325 -9.18 3.77 3.97
CA GLN A 325 -8.51 2.66 4.66
C GLN A 325 -9.06 2.46 6.07
N LYS A 326 -9.26 1.19 6.44
CA LYS A 326 -9.68 0.79 7.79
C LYS A 326 -8.95 -0.48 8.22
N HIS A 327 -8.86 -0.67 9.55
CA HIS A 327 -8.34 -1.88 10.16
C HIS A 327 -9.48 -2.72 10.76
N ILE A 328 -9.38 -4.06 10.66
CA ILE A 328 -10.42 -4.98 11.14
C ILE A 328 -9.78 -6.13 11.90
N TYR A 329 -10.03 -6.17 13.20
CA TYR A 329 -9.57 -7.24 14.08
C TYR A 329 -10.74 -8.00 14.71
N CYS A 330 -10.50 -9.22 15.14
CA CYS A 330 -11.42 -10.15 15.80
C CYS A 330 -12.57 -10.64 14.91
N ASN A 331 -13.31 -9.76 14.27
CA ASN A 331 -14.44 -10.11 13.39
C ASN A 331 -14.10 -9.91 11.91
N THR A 332 -13.06 -10.57 11.44
CA THR A 332 -12.58 -10.45 10.05
C THR A 332 -13.55 -11.01 9.00
N GLY A 333 -14.53 -11.79 9.42
CA GLY A 333 -15.63 -12.26 8.56
C GLY A 333 -16.45 -11.14 7.91
N ILE A 334 -16.43 -9.92 8.47
CA ILE A 334 -17.15 -8.77 7.91
C ILE A 334 -16.40 -8.07 6.77
N ILE A 335 -15.13 -8.41 6.50
CA ILE A 335 -14.29 -7.72 5.52
C ILE A 335 -15.00 -7.47 4.17
N PRO A 336 -15.60 -8.48 3.50
CA PRO A 336 -16.25 -8.24 2.21
C PRO A 336 -17.42 -7.25 2.30
N ALA A 337 -18.21 -7.34 3.36
CA ALA A 337 -19.35 -6.43 3.58
C ALA A 337 -18.89 -5.00 3.90
N GLU A 338 -17.82 -4.84 4.66
CA GLU A 338 -17.25 -3.53 4.97
C GLU A 338 -16.67 -2.85 3.73
N ILE A 339 -15.97 -3.57 2.87
CA ILE A 339 -15.47 -3.04 1.60
C ILE A 339 -16.64 -2.46 0.79
N LEU A 340 -17.67 -3.26 0.53
CA LEU A 340 -18.85 -2.81 -0.23
C LEU A 340 -19.58 -1.64 0.44
N ARG A 341 -19.70 -1.66 1.78
CA ARG A 341 -20.36 -0.58 2.53
C ARG A 341 -19.64 0.76 2.35
N TYR A 342 -18.30 0.76 2.43
CA TYR A 342 -17.53 1.99 2.31
C TYR A 342 -17.47 2.51 0.88
N GLU A 343 -17.31 1.64 -0.10
CA GLU A 343 -17.37 2.03 -1.52
C GLU A 343 -18.70 2.66 -1.90
N ASN A 344 -19.80 2.01 -1.53
CA ASN A 344 -21.15 2.54 -1.79
C ASN A 344 -21.40 3.88 -1.09
N ARG A 345 -20.81 4.08 0.10
CA ARG A 345 -21.00 5.30 0.88
C ARG A 345 -20.18 6.46 0.36
N PHE A 346 -18.94 6.23 -0.04
CA PHE A 346 -17.96 7.28 -0.30
C PHE A 346 -17.53 7.41 -1.76
N GLY A 347 -17.82 6.41 -2.61
CA GLY A 347 -17.44 6.42 -4.02
C GLY A 347 -15.93 6.41 -4.27
N LYS A 348 -15.17 5.81 -3.37
CA LYS A 348 -13.70 5.68 -3.44
C LYS A 348 -13.29 4.23 -3.22
N PRO A 349 -12.15 3.78 -3.81
CA PRO A 349 -11.56 2.49 -3.45
C PRO A 349 -11.33 2.38 -1.95
N TYR A 350 -11.46 1.17 -1.45
CA TYR A 350 -11.32 0.87 -0.05
C TYR A 350 -10.35 -0.28 0.18
N VAL A 351 -9.42 -0.09 1.10
CA VAL A 351 -8.44 -1.11 1.48
C VAL A 351 -8.50 -1.42 2.97
N ILE A 352 -8.21 -2.66 3.32
CA ILE A 352 -8.05 -3.09 4.70
C ILE A 352 -6.55 -3.08 4.99
N GLY A 353 -6.09 -1.99 5.63
CA GLY A 353 -4.66 -1.75 5.91
C GLY A 353 -4.10 -2.67 6.99
N GLU A 354 -4.95 -3.17 7.88
CA GLU A 354 -4.61 -4.18 8.86
C GLU A 354 -5.81 -5.09 9.11
N PHE A 355 -5.54 -6.38 9.26
CA PHE A 355 -6.51 -7.33 9.78
C PHE A 355 -5.82 -8.41 10.61
N GLY A 356 -6.57 -9.04 11.49
CA GLY A 356 -6.10 -10.17 12.27
C GLY A 356 -7.18 -10.76 13.17
N TYR A 357 -7.01 -12.05 13.49
CA TYR A 357 -7.86 -12.78 14.43
C TYR A 357 -7.88 -12.13 15.81
N GLU A 358 -6.75 -11.59 16.25
CA GLU A 358 -6.56 -10.94 17.55
C GLU A 358 -5.72 -9.67 17.40
N TRP A 359 -6.04 -8.64 18.16
CA TRP A 359 -5.26 -7.40 18.25
C TRP A 359 -4.40 -7.30 19.52
N ASP A 360 -4.80 -8.02 20.58
CA ASP A 360 -4.16 -7.95 21.89
C ASP A 360 -2.88 -8.79 21.92
N TRP A 361 -1.77 -8.14 21.65
CA TRP A 361 -0.42 -8.71 21.65
C TRP A 361 0.07 -9.20 23.03
N SER A 362 -0.67 -8.95 24.10
CA SER A 362 -0.39 -9.53 25.43
C SER A 362 -0.83 -10.99 25.57
N LYS A 363 -1.72 -11.46 24.67
CA LYS A 363 -2.20 -12.85 24.65
C LYS A 363 -1.17 -13.79 24.04
N ASN A 364 -1.24 -15.06 24.42
CA ASN A 364 -0.42 -16.10 23.79
C ASN A 364 -1.09 -16.61 22.51
N PHE A 365 -0.58 -16.22 21.36
CA PHE A 365 -1.14 -16.60 20.06
C PHE A 365 -1.04 -18.10 19.76
N ASP A 366 -0.13 -18.82 20.41
CA ASP A 366 -0.02 -20.28 20.24
C ASP A 366 -1.24 -21.02 20.80
N ASP A 367 -1.97 -20.41 21.75
CA ASP A 367 -3.20 -21.01 22.31
C ASP A 367 -4.33 -21.08 21.27
N PHE A 368 -4.26 -20.27 20.21
CA PHE A 368 -5.22 -20.21 19.09
C PHE A 368 -4.55 -20.09 17.71
N GLY A 369 -3.35 -20.64 17.57
CA GLY A 369 -2.56 -20.53 16.34
C GLY A 369 -3.25 -21.05 15.09
N ALA A 370 -4.05 -22.11 15.20
CA ALA A 370 -4.84 -22.61 14.06
C ALA A 370 -5.93 -21.63 13.61
N ASP A 371 -6.50 -20.86 14.54
CA ASP A 371 -7.48 -19.81 14.22
C ASP A 371 -6.78 -18.62 13.53
N MET A 372 -5.59 -18.25 14.02
CA MET A 372 -4.76 -17.24 13.38
C MET A 372 -4.44 -17.61 11.92
N ASP A 373 -4.00 -18.84 11.67
CA ASP A 373 -3.66 -19.33 10.33
C ASP A 373 -4.88 -19.34 9.39
N ARG A 374 -6.05 -19.75 9.90
CA ARG A 374 -7.30 -19.75 9.12
C ARG A 374 -7.73 -18.35 8.77
N ASP A 375 -7.67 -17.45 9.75
CA ASP A 375 -8.05 -16.05 9.57
C ASP A 375 -7.17 -15.35 8.53
N PHE A 376 -5.85 -15.55 8.61
CA PHE A 376 -4.89 -15.06 7.65
C PHE A 376 -5.25 -15.49 6.21
N ARG A 377 -5.46 -16.79 5.98
CA ARG A 377 -5.78 -17.33 4.66
C ARG A 377 -7.10 -16.76 4.13
N ARG A 378 -8.15 -16.84 4.95
CA ARG A 378 -9.48 -16.35 4.61
C ARG A 378 -9.47 -14.88 4.24
N GLY A 379 -8.78 -14.05 5.02
CA GLY A 379 -8.68 -12.60 4.76
C GLY A 379 -8.09 -12.28 3.39
N LEU A 380 -7.06 -13.01 2.96
CA LEU A 380 -6.48 -12.85 1.63
C LEU A 380 -7.49 -13.14 0.52
N TRP A 381 -8.24 -14.26 0.63
CA TRP A 381 -9.25 -14.63 -0.36
C TRP A 381 -10.45 -13.69 -0.36
N TYR A 382 -10.86 -13.20 0.80
CA TYR A 382 -11.89 -12.18 0.89
C TYR A 382 -11.51 -10.92 0.11
N GLY A 383 -10.22 -10.51 0.15
CA GLY A 383 -9.73 -9.43 -0.68
C GLY A 383 -9.78 -9.75 -2.18
N ILE A 384 -9.29 -10.93 -2.57
CA ILE A 384 -9.28 -11.34 -4.00
C ILE A 384 -10.70 -11.37 -4.58
N PHE A 385 -11.70 -11.74 -3.79
CA PHE A 385 -13.10 -11.84 -4.22
C PHE A 385 -13.95 -10.62 -3.84
N SER A 386 -13.34 -9.50 -3.48
CA SER A 386 -14.02 -8.23 -3.19
C SER A 386 -13.48 -7.10 -4.06
N PRO A 387 -14.25 -6.02 -4.28
CA PRO A 387 -13.83 -4.84 -5.03
C PRO A 387 -12.80 -4.02 -4.22
N THR A 388 -11.59 -4.48 -4.14
CA THR A 388 -10.46 -3.79 -3.51
C THR A 388 -9.19 -3.94 -4.35
N PRO A 389 -8.37 -2.88 -4.50
CA PRO A 389 -7.16 -2.95 -5.31
C PRO A 389 -6.01 -3.71 -4.64
N LEU A 390 -6.10 -3.95 -3.34
CA LEU A 390 -5.09 -4.67 -2.55
C LEU A 390 -5.77 -5.76 -1.73
N THR A 391 -5.12 -6.91 -1.56
CA THR A 391 -5.57 -7.86 -0.55
C THR A 391 -5.51 -7.20 0.84
N PRO A 392 -6.41 -7.54 1.77
CA PRO A 392 -6.24 -7.17 3.17
C PRO A 392 -4.84 -7.51 3.66
N MET A 393 -4.21 -6.61 4.40
CA MET A 393 -2.86 -6.76 4.90
C MET A 393 -2.90 -7.32 6.32
N SER A 394 -2.38 -8.53 6.51
CA SER A 394 -2.27 -9.12 7.84
C SER A 394 -1.33 -8.29 8.71
N TRP A 395 -1.66 -8.17 10.02
CA TRP A 395 -0.80 -7.42 10.93
C TRP A 395 0.35 -8.24 11.51
N TRP A 396 0.14 -9.51 11.78
CA TRP A 396 1.05 -10.35 12.54
C TRP A 396 2.11 -11.04 11.66
N TRP A 397 2.75 -10.32 10.70
CA TRP A 397 3.76 -10.87 9.78
C TRP A 397 4.90 -11.59 10.52
N GLU A 398 5.32 -11.08 11.68
CA GLU A 398 6.38 -11.68 12.50
C GLU A 398 5.98 -13.05 13.04
N TYR A 399 4.72 -13.22 13.42
CA TYR A 399 4.16 -14.48 13.87
C TYR A 399 4.01 -15.46 12.71
N PHE A 400 3.48 -15.00 11.60
CA PHE A 400 3.23 -15.83 10.43
C PHE A 400 4.51 -16.23 9.70
N GLU A 401 5.57 -15.43 9.73
CA GLU A 401 6.87 -15.83 9.19
C GLU A 401 7.41 -17.08 9.89
N ASN A 402 7.40 -17.10 11.23
CA ASN A 402 7.83 -18.26 12.03
C ASN A 402 6.99 -19.52 11.79
N ARG A 403 5.77 -19.37 11.29
CA ARG A 403 4.85 -20.48 10.98
C ARG A 403 4.90 -20.90 9.50
N GLY A 404 5.77 -20.29 8.70
CA GLY A 404 5.91 -20.58 7.28
C GLY A 404 4.71 -20.13 6.41
N MET A 405 3.85 -19.27 6.91
CA MET A 405 2.63 -18.82 6.24
C MET A 405 2.88 -17.98 4.99
N MET A 406 4.08 -17.40 4.84
CA MET A 406 4.47 -16.63 3.65
C MET A 406 4.31 -17.42 2.36
N ALA A 407 4.51 -18.75 2.39
CA ALA A 407 4.32 -19.61 1.21
C ALA A 407 2.88 -19.58 0.65
N TYR A 408 1.91 -19.20 1.46
CA TYR A 408 0.49 -19.16 1.08
C TYR A 408 0.18 -18.08 0.03
N PHE A 409 0.95 -17.00 -0.01
CA PHE A 409 0.80 -15.95 -1.01
C PHE A 409 0.95 -16.44 -2.46
N ARG A 410 1.61 -17.57 -2.70
CA ARG A 410 1.79 -18.12 -4.06
C ARG A 410 0.46 -18.43 -4.75
N GLY A 411 -0.46 -19.10 -4.04
CA GLY A 411 -1.79 -19.41 -4.56
C GLY A 411 -2.61 -18.15 -4.82
N VAL A 412 -2.53 -17.20 -3.89
CA VAL A 412 -3.22 -15.90 -4.01
C VAL A 412 -2.70 -15.14 -5.23
N ARG A 413 -1.39 -15.07 -5.41
CA ARG A 413 -0.77 -14.41 -6.56
C ARG A 413 -1.12 -15.08 -7.87
N GLN A 414 -1.08 -16.41 -7.95
CA GLN A 414 -1.42 -17.16 -9.14
C GLN A 414 -2.85 -16.89 -9.62
N ILE A 415 -3.80 -16.86 -8.71
CA ILE A 415 -5.20 -16.55 -9.03
C ILE A 415 -5.38 -15.07 -9.39
N SER A 416 -4.75 -14.16 -8.65
CA SER A 416 -4.80 -12.72 -8.94
C SER A 416 -4.27 -12.40 -10.35
N ASP A 417 -3.14 -12.99 -10.73
CA ASP A 417 -2.54 -12.80 -12.06
C ASP A 417 -3.45 -13.35 -13.18
N ARG A 418 -4.07 -14.53 -12.97
CA ARG A 418 -5.06 -15.08 -13.90
C ARG A 418 -6.26 -14.16 -14.07
N MET A 419 -6.83 -13.68 -12.95
CA MET A 419 -7.96 -12.76 -12.97
C MET A 419 -7.61 -11.46 -13.73
N LEU A 420 -6.39 -10.92 -13.54
CA LEU A 420 -5.92 -9.75 -14.28
C LEU A 420 -5.79 -10.03 -15.78
N ALA A 421 -5.23 -11.19 -16.15
CA ALA A 421 -5.06 -11.59 -17.54
C ALA A 421 -6.40 -11.82 -18.25
N ASP A 422 -7.34 -12.50 -17.61
CA ASP A 422 -8.66 -12.80 -18.15
C ASP A 422 -9.53 -11.54 -18.23
N GLY A 423 -9.53 -10.74 -17.17
CA GLY A 423 -10.39 -9.55 -17.05
C GLY A 423 -9.80 -8.30 -17.67
N LYS A 424 -8.49 -8.23 -17.90
CA LYS A 424 -7.76 -7.02 -18.32
C LYS A 424 -8.13 -5.80 -17.46
N GLY A 425 -8.34 -6.05 -16.16
CA GLY A 425 -8.81 -5.06 -15.19
C GLY A 425 -10.33 -4.82 -15.18
N SER A 426 -11.13 -5.58 -15.92
CA SER A 426 -12.60 -5.55 -15.85
C SER A 426 -13.09 -6.65 -14.91
N PHE A 427 -13.71 -6.26 -13.80
CA PHE A 427 -14.20 -7.15 -12.75
C PHE A 427 -15.64 -6.84 -12.40
N GLU A 428 -16.43 -7.87 -12.12
CA GLU A 428 -17.83 -7.76 -11.72
C GLU A 428 -18.12 -8.71 -10.55
N GLN A 429 -18.67 -8.18 -9.46
CA GLN A 429 -19.13 -9.00 -8.34
C GLN A 429 -20.32 -9.85 -8.78
N MET A 430 -20.28 -11.14 -8.46
CA MET A 430 -21.35 -12.07 -8.82
C MET A 430 -22.07 -12.62 -7.60
N THR A 431 -23.37 -12.82 -7.75
CA THR A 431 -24.15 -13.59 -6.78
C THR A 431 -23.98 -15.08 -7.05
N VAL A 432 -23.43 -15.79 -6.06
CA VAL A 432 -23.27 -17.23 -6.05
C VAL A 432 -23.79 -17.81 -4.74
N ALA A 433 -24.16 -19.08 -4.75
CA ALA A 433 -24.62 -19.76 -3.54
C ALA A 433 -24.10 -21.20 -3.50
N CYS A 434 -23.64 -21.63 -2.33
CA CYS A 434 -23.16 -22.99 -2.08
C CYS A 434 -23.45 -23.39 -0.63
N ASN A 435 -24.62 -23.95 -0.36
CA ASN A 435 -24.96 -24.36 1.01
C ASN A 435 -24.45 -25.76 1.31
N PRO A 436 -23.82 -25.99 2.51
CA PRO A 436 -23.65 -25.05 3.62
C PRO A 436 -22.32 -24.25 3.59
N ALA A 437 -21.52 -24.32 2.51
CA ALA A 437 -20.27 -23.56 2.39
C ALA A 437 -20.53 -22.05 2.16
N GLU A 438 -19.62 -21.21 2.60
CA GLU A 438 -19.56 -19.82 2.17
C GLU A 438 -19.12 -19.76 0.71
N ALA A 439 -19.67 -18.82 -0.07
CA ALA A 439 -19.35 -18.68 -1.48
C ALA A 439 -19.24 -17.21 -1.87
N MET A 440 -18.21 -16.89 -2.66
CA MET A 440 -18.02 -15.58 -3.29
C MET A 440 -17.69 -15.77 -4.77
N GLY A 441 -18.28 -14.96 -5.63
CA GLY A 441 -18.08 -15.05 -7.07
C GLY A 441 -17.63 -13.73 -7.69
N ILE A 442 -16.78 -13.82 -8.71
CA ILE A 442 -16.32 -12.68 -9.50
C ILE A 442 -16.23 -13.09 -10.97
N ARG A 443 -16.64 -12.20 -11.85
CA ARG A 443 -16.44 -12.30 -13.28
C ARG A 443 -15.23 -11.43 -13.68
N CYS A 444 -14.31 -12.02 -14.40
CA CYS A 444 -13.13 -11.38 -14.97
C CYS A 444 -13.20 -11.54 -16.50
N GLY A 445 -13.65 -10.50 -17.20
CA GLY A 445 -14.02 -10.63 -18.61
C GLY A 445 -15.10 -11.70 -18.79
N ASP A 446 -14.81 -12.76 -19.56
CA ASP A 446 -15.74 -13.88 -19.79
C ASP A 446 -15.55 -15.06 -18.81
N VAL A 447 -14.50 -15.03 -17.99
CA VAL A 447 -14.15 -16.11 -17.05
C VAL A 447 -14.78 -15.82 -15.69
N VAL A 448 -15.37 -16.84 -15.07
CA VAL A 448 -15.99 -16.74 -13.75
C VAL A 448 -15.17 -17.52 -12.73
N TYR A 449 -14.88 -16.88 -11.64
CA TYR A 449 -14.18 -17.45 -10.48
C TYR A 449 -15.12 -17.53 -9.30
N VAL A 450 -15.14 -18.65 -8.60
CA VAL A 450 -15.94 -18.87 -7.40
C VAL A 450 -15.10 -19.45 -6.29
N TYR A 451 -14.95 -18.69 -5.22
CA TYR A 451 -14.31 -19.14 -3.98
C TYR A 451 -15.34 -19.80 -3.08
N LEU A 452 -15.00 -20.97 -2.55
CA LEU A 452 -15.77 -21.69 -1.54
C LEU A 452 -14.93 -21.89 -0.30
N TYR A 453 -15.57 -21.71 0.86
CA TYR A 453 -14.96 -21.91 2.15
C TYR A 453 -15.88 -22.69 3.10
N ASN A 454 -15.37 -23.78 3.66
CA ASN A 454 -16.02 -24.48 4.75
C ASN A 454 -15.65 -23.83 6.08
N ASN A 455 -16.47 -22.91 6.56
CA ASN A 455 -16.26 -22.20 7.84
C ASN A 455 -16.71 -23.02 9.06
N SER A 456 -16.48 -24.34 9.05
CA SER A 456 -16.88 -25.21 10.16
C SER A 456 -15.86 -26.32 10.42
N ALA A 457 -15.92 -26.88 11.64
CA ALA A 457 -15.12 -28.05 12.05
C ALA A 457 -15.67 -29.39 11.47
N GLU A 458 -16.80 -29.35 10.76
CA GLU A 458 -17.45 -30.51 10.19
C GLU A 458 -17.12 -30.66 8.70
N HIS A 459 -17.08 -31.92 8.23
CA HIS A 459 -16.98 -32.18 6.81
C HIS A 459 -18.27 -31.82 6.07
N ILE A 460 -18.19 -31.00 5.06
CA ILE A 460 -19.24 -30.87 4.06
C ILE A 460 -19.12 -32.04 3.10
N ARG A 461 -20.08 -32.97 3.12
CA ARG A 461 -20.08 -34.17 2.29
C ARG A 461 -20.80 -33.99 0.98
N GLU A 462 -21.79 -33.11 0.95
CA GLU A 462 -22.54 -32.75 -0.23
C GLU A 462 -22.93 -31.26 -0.15
N ALA A 463 -22.43 -30.49 -1.10
CA ALA A 463 -22.88 -29.12 -1.32
C ALA A 463 -23.21 -28.93 -2.80
N GLY A 464 -24.11 -28.01 -3.08
CA GLY A 464 -24.48 -27.62 -4.44
C GLY A 464 -24.09 -26.18 -4.70
N LEU A 465 -23.16 -25.95 -5.63
CA LEU A 465 -22.82 -24.61 -6.10
C LEU A 465 -23.79 -24.17 -7.20
N THR A 466 -24.45 -23.06 -7.01
CA THR A 466 -25.25 -22.38 -8.03
C THR A 466 -24.56 -21.11 -8.47
N VAL A 467 -24.31 -20.99 -9.77
CA VAL A 467 -23.68 -19.82 -10.41
C VAL A 467 -24.42 -19.48 -11.72
N ASN A 468 -24.62 -18.17 -11.97
CA ASN A 468 -25.16 -17.69 -13.23
C ASN A 468 -24.00 -17.25 -14.14
N LEU A 469 -23.74 -18.04 -15.19
CA LEU A 469 -22.64 -17.78 -16.13
C LEU A 469 -23.00 -16.74 -17.20
N GLY A 470 -24.26 -16.31 -17.28
CA GLY A 470 -24.69 -15.18 -18.11
C GLY A 470 -24.95 -15.49 -19.59
N CYS A 471 -24.35 -16.52 -20.13
CA CYS A 471 -24.54 -16.95 -21.52
C CYS A 471 -24.73 -18.47 -21.63
N ASN A 472 -25.40 -18.90 -22.68
CA ASN A 472 -25.51 -20.31 -23.04
C ASN A 472 -24.22 -20.73 -23.77
N GLY A 473 -23.68 -21.86 -23.44
CA GLY A 473 -22.46 -22.36 -24.06
C GLY A 473 -21.88 -23.56 -23.33
N SER A 474 -20.69 -23.95 -23.71
CA SER A 474 -19.89 -24.92 -22.98
C SER A 474 -18.81 -24.20 -22.19
N TYR A 475 -18.58 -24.64 -20.96
CA TYR A 475 -17.53 -24.11 -20.08
C TYR A 475 -16.61 -25.23 -19.64
N ALA A 476 -15.32 -25.02 -19.79
CA ALA A 476 -14.31 -25.82 -19.09
C ALA A 476 -14.34 -25.43 -17.62
N VAL A 477 -14.42 -26.43 -16.74
CA VAL A 477 -14.44 -26.22 -15.28
C VAL A 477 -13.17 -26.78 -14.68
N GLU A 478 -12.55 -25.96 -13.84
CA GLU A 478 -11.32 -26.25 -13.14
C GLU A 478 -11.53 -26.01 -11.64
N ALA A 479 -11.01 -26.90 -10.81
CA ALA A 479 -10.96 -26.71 -9.36
C ALA A 479 -9.52 -26.46 -8.94
N PHE A 480 -9.26 -25.29 -8.39
CA PHE A 480 -7.97 -24.89 -7.83
C PHE A 480 -7.96 -25.10 -6.31
N ASP A 481 -6.93 -25.73 -5.82
CA ASP A 481 -6.68 -25.93 -4.39
C ASP A 481 -5.69 -24.86 -3.89
N PRO A 482 -6.11 -23.91 -3.05
CA PRO A 482 -5.26 -22.84 -2.54
C PRO A 482 -4.05 -23.33 -1.72
N ALA A 483 -4.17 -24.45 -1.03
CA ALA A 483 -3.11 -24.95 -0.15
C ALA A 483 -1.95 -25.59 -0.95
N THR A 484 -2.27 -26.21 -2.09
CA THR A 484 -1.28 -26.91 -2.93
C THR A 484 -0.91 -26.13 -4.19
N CYS A 485 -1.67 -25.10 -4.54
CA CYS A 485 -1.59 -24.34 -5.80
C CYS A 485 -1.79 -25.23 -7.04
N ILE A 486 -2.56 -26.31 -6.91
CA ILE A 486 -2.82 -27.26 -7.99
C ILE A 486 -4.23 -27.08 -8.54
N SER A 487 -4.34 -27.00 -9.85
CA SER A 487 -5.60 -27.04 -10.58
C SER A 487 -5.90 -28.45 -11.08
N THR A 488 -7.17 -28.84 -10.97
CA THR A 488 -7.68 -30.12 -11.46
C THR A 488 -8.87 -29.88 -12.37
N ALA A 489 -8.81 -30.38 -13.61
CA ALA A 489 -9.93 -30.30 -14.52
C ALA A 489 -11.12 -31.10 -13.98
N GLN A 490 -12.30 -30.50 -14.03
CA GLN A 490 -13.58 -31.10 -13.60
C GLN A 490 -14.45 -31.52 -14.80
N GLY A 491 -13.99 -31.28 -16.03
CA GLY A 491 -14.68 -31.57 -17.27
C GLY A 491 -15.36 -30.36 -17.90
N ASN A 492 -16.06 -30.62 -19.00
CA ASN A 492 -16.77 -29.60 -19.76
C ASN A 492 -18.26 -29.72 -19.48
N LEU A 493 -18.92 -28.62 -19.30
CA LEU A 493 -20.31 -28.56 -18.89
C LEU A 493 -21.10 -27.69 -19.86
N PRO A 494 -22.06 -28.25 -20.60
CA PRO A 494 -23.03 -27.47 -21.34
C PRO A 494 -23.96 -26.76 -20.35
N THR A 495 -24.18 -25.48 -20.53
CA THR A 495 -24.97 -24.71 -19.58
C THR A 495 -26.12 -23.98 -20.25
N PRO A 496 -27.28 -23.92 -19.61
CA PRO A 496 -28.39 -23.06 -19.99
C PRO A 496 -28.30 -21.68 -19.27
N GLY A 497 -27.08 -21.11 -19.11
CA GLY A 497 -26.87 -19.85 -18.42
C GLY A 497 -26.76 -19.95 -16.88
N ARG A 498 -27.60 -20.76 -16.23
CA ARG A 498 -27.51 -21.10 -14.80
C ARG A 498 -26.89 -22.47 -14.63
N PHE A 499 -25.91 -22.58 -13.79
CA PHE A 499 -25.20 -23.82 -13.55
C PHE A 499 -25.33 -24.27 -12.10
N VAL A 500 -25.44 -25.58 -11.88
CA VAL A 500 -25.42 -26.21 -10.56
C VAL A 500 -24.39 -27.34 -10.60
N LEU A 501 -23.31 -27.18 -9.81
CA LEU A 501 -22.35 -28.24 -9.54
C LEU A 501 -22.75 -28.93 -8.23
N GLU A 502 -23.12 -30.21 -8.32
CA GLU A 502 -23.58 -31.00 -7.16
C GLU A 502 -22.44 -31.86 -6.60
N LYS A 503 -22.65 -32.34 -5.37
CA LYS A 503 -21.74 -33.27 -4.68
C LYS A 503 -20.33 -32.71 -4.39
N ILE A 504 -20.25 -31.40 -4.15
CA ILE A 504 -19.00 -30.79 -3.68
C ILE A 504 -18.73 -31.29 -2.25
N THR A 505 -17.49 -31.73 -2.03
CA THR A 505 -17.00 -32.13 -0.71
C THR A 505 -15.91 -31.18 -0.27
N LEU A 506 -15.99 -30.71 0.99
CA LEU A 506 -14.96 -29.87 1.61
C LEU A 506 -14.61 -30.41 2.99
N ALA A 507 -13.33 -30.61 3.25
CA ALA A 507 -12.85 -30.92 4.59
C ALA A 507 -13.11 -29.75 5.55
N PRO A 508 -13.04 -29.94 6.87
CA PRO A 508 -13.11 -28.85 7.83
C PRO A 508 -12.16 -27.70 7.48
N TYR A 509 -12.68 -26.48 7.45
CA TYR A 509 -11.93 -25.26 7.15
C TYR A 509 -11.19 -25.25 5.78
N ALA A 510 -11.61 -26.12 4.86
CA ALA A 510 -11.00 -26.19 3.54
C ALA A 510 -11.54 -25.09 2.61
N GLU A 511 -10.69 -24.72 1.68
CA GLU A 511 -10.94 -23.73 0.64
C GLU A 511 -10.88 -24.39 -0.74
N ARG A 512 -11.64 -23.87 -1.69
CA ARG A 512 -11.64 -24.31 -3.08
C ARG A 512 -12.00 -23.15 -4.00
N ILE A 513 -11.34 -23.04 -5.12
CA ILE A 513 -11.72 -22.07 -6.16
C ILE A 513 -12.12 -22.84 -7.41
N TYR A 514 -13.34 -22.60 -7.87
CA TYR A 514 -13.82 -23.08 -9.17
C TYR A 514 -13.66 -21.98 -10.21
N ILE A 515 -13.15 -22.36 -11.38
CA ILE A 515 -12.88 -21.46 -12.49
C ILE A 515 -13.65 -21.99 -13.69
N PHE A 516 -14.53 -21.14 -14.24
CA PHE A 516 -15.38 -21.45 -15.38
C PHE A 516 -14.90 -20.63 -16.57
N THR A 517 -14.28 -21.29 -17.54
CA THR A 517 -13.75 -20.67 -18.76
C THR A 517 -14.64 -21.03 -19.92
N PRO A 518 -15.24 -20.05 -20.65
CA PRO A 518 -16.07 -20.36 -21.81
C PRO A 518 -15.23 -21.02 -22.90
N GLU A 519 -15.75 -22.10 -23.48
CA GLU A 519 -15.14 -22.69 -24.66
C GLU A 519 -15.50 -21.85 -25.88
N SER A 520 -14.50 -21.49 -26.66
CA SER A 520 -14.72 -20.83 -27.95
C SER A 520 -15.65 -21.69 -28.79
N VAL A 521 -16.77 -21.14 -29.22
CA VAL A 521 -17.58 -21.76 -30.25
C VAL A 521 -16.68 -21.87 -31.48
N LYS A 522 -16.23 -23.12 -31.81
CA LYS A 522 -15.44 -23.42 -33.01
C LYS A 522 -16.27 -23.21 -34.26
#